data_9b37e8ef47a2be7bf3b66f5434fc63c5
#
_entry.id   9b37e8ef47a2be7bf3b66f5434fc63c5
#
_cell.length_a   1.000
_cell.length_b   1.000
_cell.length_c   1.000
_cell.angle_alpha   90.00
_cell.angle_beta   90.00
_cell.angle_gamma   90.00
#
_symmetry.space_group_name_H-M   'P 1'
#
loop_
_entity.id
_entity.type
_entity.pdbx_description
1 polymer ?
#
loop_
_entity_poly.entity_id
_entity_poly.type
_entity_poly.pdbx_seq_one_letter_code
_entity_poly.pdbx_strand_id
1 'polypeptide(L)'
;MKKIAAMICGAVLATSAVCSATVSPDLIAVGKAVPGMTVSELVSIYGQPISRHGDELRFQGFTVEVDDRNKNIVEEIEVYGGTLATPAGVRIGQDLTVLNQSYGTADKVDEDWDEAEYEYYSHDYSKKIEFKVKNGVITKIKCKYQD
;
A
#
# COMPACT_ATOMS: atom_id res chain seq x y z
N MET A 1 -51.99 -22.66 -39.76
CA MET A 1 -50.49 -22.65 -39.83
C MET A 1 -49.97 -21.75 -38.72
N LYS A 2 -49.41 -22.32 -37.67
CA LYS A 2 -48.80 -21.56 -36.56
C LYS A 2 -47.31 -21.49 -36.80
N LYS A 3 -46.77 -20.28 -37.01
CA LYS A 3 -45.35 -20.05 -37.09
C LYS A 3 -44.80 -19.92 -35.68
N ILE A 4 -43.94 -20.86 -35.28
CA ILE A 4 -43.22 -20.80 -34.01
C ILE A 4 -41.98 -19.94 -34.27
N ALA A 5 -41.93 -18.75 -33.68
CA ALA A 5 -40.74 -17.93 -33.65
C ALA A 5 -39.83 -18.46 -32.53
N ALA A 6 -38.69 -19.03 -32.91
CA ALA A 6 -37.64 -19.41 -31.97
C ALA A 6 -36.91 -18.14 -31.47
N MET A 7 -37.10 -17.83 -30.21
CA MET A 7 -36.42 -16.74 -29.52
C MET A 7 -35.03 -17.25 -29.09
N ILE A 8 -33.99 -16.87 -29.81
CA ILE A 8 -32.60 -17.16 -29.44
C ILE A 8 -32.22 -16.19 -28.35
N CYS A 9 -32.20 -16.67 -27.11
CA CYS A 9 -31.66 -15.94 -25.96
C CYS A 9 -30.12 -15.99 -26.04
N GLY A 10 -29.53 -14.95 -26.62
CA GLY A 10 -28.10 -14.76 -26.61
C GLY A 10 -27.64 -14.39 -25.19
N ALA A 11 -27.01 -15.34 -24.51
CA ALA A 11 -26.31 -15.06 -23.26
C ALA A 11 -25.04 -14.22 -23.57
N VAL A 12 -25.12 -12.93 -23.32
CA VAL A 12 -23.94 -12.06 -23.30
C VAL A 12 -23.16 -12.41 -22.03
N LEU A 13 -22.12 -13.20 -22.17
CA LEU A 13 -21.10 -13.37 -21.15
C LEU A 13 -20.32 -12.05 -21.04
N ALA A 14 -20.73 -11.20 -20.12
CA ALA A 14 -19.94 -10.08 -19.71
C ALA A 14 -18.72 -10.64 -18.98
N THR A 15 -17.61 -10.83 -19.70
CA THR A 15 -16.30 -11.00 -19.08
C THR A 15 -15.95 -9.66 -18.43
N SER A 16 -16.24 -9.54 -17.13
CA SER A 16 -15.67 -8.47 -16.33
C SER A 16 -14.16 -8.70 -16.33
N ALA A 17 -13.45 -7.95 -17.17
CA ALA A 17 -12.03 -7.80 -17.03
C ALA A 17 -11.77 -7.24 -15.63
N VAL A 18 -11.27 -8.07 -14.72
CA VAL A 18 -10.74 -7.62 -13.44
C VAL A 18 -9.50 -6.83 -13.81
N CYS A 19 -9.65 -5.54 -14.00
CA CYS A 19 -8.52 -4.64 -14.16
C CYS A 19 -7.87 -4.57 -12.78
N SER A 20 -6.85 -5.39 -12.55
CA SER A 20 -5.97 -5.24 -11.39
C SER A 20 -5.39 -3.84 -11.48
N ALA A 21 -5.78 -2.98 -10.54
CA ALA A 21 -5.32 -1.60 -10.50
C ALA A 21 -3.88 -1.61 -10.03
N THR A 22 -2.94 -1.75 -10.96
CA THR A 22 -1.52 -1.64 -10.67
C THR A 22 -1.19 -0.20 -10.31
N VAL A 23 -0.64 -0.02 -9.12
CA VAL A 23 -0.28 1.29 -8.57
C VAL A 23 1.05 1.77 -9.15
N SER A 24 1.18 3.07 -9.43
CA SER A 24 2.48 3.64 -9.79
C SER A 24 3.46 3.50 -8.62
N PRO A 25 4.73 3.07 -8.85
CA PRO A 25 5.74 2.99 -7.79
C PRO A 25 5.92 4.28 -7.00
N ASP A 26 5.63 5.43 -7.61
CA ASP A 26 5.72 6.76 -6.98
C ASP A 26 4.65 6.99 -5.91
N LEU A 27 3.57 6.21 -5.91
CA LEU A 27 2.54 6.26 -4.89
C LEU A 27 2.87 5.39 -3.66
N ILE A 28 3.92 4.58 -3.74
CA ILE A 28 4.38 3.71 -2.65
C ILE A 28 5.48 4.41 -1.86
N ALA A 29 5.06 5.30 -1.02
CA ALA A 29 5.90 6.13 -0.16
C ALA A 29 5.09 6.64 1.03
N VAL A 30 5.76 7.14 2.05
CA VAL A 30 5.14 7.88 3.16
C VAL A 30 5.91 9.16 3.37
N GLY A 31 5.24 10.31 3.16
CA GLY A 31 5.93 11.59 3.08
C GLY A 31 6.97 11.56 1.94
N LYS A 32 8.22 11.80 2.29
CA LYS A 32 9.36 11.70 1.36
C LYS A 32 10.19 10.43 1.55
N ALA A 33 9.77 9.55 2.45
CA ALA A 33 10.43 8.26 2.66
C ALA A 33 9.92 7.24 1.64
N VAL A 34 10.85 6.67 0.88
CA VAL A 34 10.57 5.73 -0.21
C VAL A 34 11.36 4.45 0.01
N PRO A 35 10.74 3.26 -0.07
CA PRO A 35 11.48 2.00 -0.05
C PRO A 35 12.50 1.95 -1.20
N GLY A 36 13.71 1.48 -0.90
CA GLY A 36 14.82 1.45 -1.85
C GLY A 36 15.73 2.70 -1.81
N MET A 37 15.35 3.77 -1.11
CA MET A 37 16.23 4.91 -0.90
C MET A 37 17.37 4.55 0.06
N THR A 38 18.43 5.35 0.05
CA THR A 38 19.53 5.16 1.01
C THR A 38 19.17 5.74 2.38
N VAL A 39 19.73 5.14 3.43
CA VAL A 39 19.63 5.69 4.80
C VAL A 39 20.19 7.10 4.88
N SER A 40 21.25 7.40 4.11
CA SER A 40 21.84 8.74 4.05
C SER A 40 20.87 9.78 3.50
N GLU A 41 20.12 9.46 2.44
CA GLU A 41 19.06 10.32 1.90
C GLU A 41 17.94 10.51 2.91
N LEU A 42 17.51 9.44 3.55
CA LEU A 42 16.47 9.49 4.58
C LEU A 42 16.88 10.43 5.74
N VAL A 43 18.11 10.28 6.23
CA VAL A 43 18.67 11.12 7.32
C VAL A 43 18.80 12.60 6.87
N SER A 44 19.14 12.85 5.61
CA SER A 44 19.20 14.24 5.09
C SER A 44 17.84 14.93 5.09
N ILE A 45 16.75 14.16 4.96
CA ILE A 45 15.37 14.67 4.92
C ILE A 45 14.77 14.80 6.33
N TYR A 46 14.94 13.78 7.17
CA TYR A 46 14.25 13.66 8.47
C TYR A 46 15.16 13.86 9.69
N GLY A 47 16.46 14.05 9.49
CA GLY A 47 17.44 14.11 10.57
C GLY A 47 17.84 12.72 11.05
N GLN A 48 18.62 12.67 12.15
CA GLN A 48 19.06 11.42 12.74
C GLN A 48 17.88 10.66 13.36
N PRO A 49 17.88 9.31 13.31
CA PRO A 49 16.89 8.52 14.02
C PRO A 49 16.97 8.75 15.54
N ILE A 50 15.83 8.68 16.20
CA ILE A 50 15.69 8.80 17.66
C ILE A 50 16.39 7.62 18.34
N SER A 51 16.30 6.44 17.76
CA SER A 51 16.94 5.21 18.23
C SER A 51 17.19 4.22 17.08
N ARG A 52 18.10 3.29 17.34
CA ARG A 52 18.40 2.17 16.45
C ARG A 52 18.44 0.87 17.24
N HIS A 53 17.71 -0.14 16.76
CA HIS A 53 17.76 -1.49 17.27
C HIS A 53 18.01 -2.47 16.10
N GLY A 54 19.25 -2.97 16.01
CA GLY A 54 19.62 -3.83 14.88
C GLY A 54 19.41 -3.12 13.55
N ASP A 55 18.47 -3.63 12.77
CA ASP A 55 18.13 -3.11 11.45
C ASP A 55 16.97 -2.11 11.45
N GLU A 56 16.31 -1.94 12.59
CA GLU A 56 15.24 -0.96 12.78
C GLU A 56 15.81 0.41 13.16
N LEU A 57 15.42 1.42 12.42
CA LEU A 57 15.66 2.84 12.69
C LEU A 57 14.33 3.52 13.05
N ARG A 58 14.28 4.15 14.22
CA ARG A 58 13.10 4.85 14.69
C ARG A 58 13.22 6.34 14.49
N PHE A 59 12.24 6.92 13.79
CA PHE A 59 12.09 8.36 13.56
C PHE A 59 10.85 8.89 14.28
N GLN A 60 10.66 10.22 14.23
CA GLN A 60 9.46 10.84 14.73
C GLN A 60 8.24 10.45 13.86
N GLY A 61 7.38 9.58 14.38
CA GLY A 61 6.13 9.15 13.73
C GLY A 61 6.22 7.97 12.78
N PHE A 62 7.42 7.41 12.55
CA PHE A 62 7.59 6.22 11.73
C PHE A 62 8.84 5.42 12.09
N THR A 63 8.87 4.17 11.69
CA THR A 63 10.03 3.30 11.76
C THR A 63 10.46 2.85 10.37
N VAL A 64 11.73 2.50 10.24
CA VAL A 64 12.32 2.01 9.00
C VAL A 64 13.11 0.75 9.31
N GLU A 65 12.93 -0.30 8.53
CA GLU A 65 13.85 -1.44 8.46
C GLU A 65 14.81 -1.25 7.28
N VAL A 66 16.09 -1.55 7.52
CA VAL A 66 17.10 -1.57 6.47
C VAL A 66 17.30 -2.98 5.94
N ASP A 67 17.68 -3.09 4.68
CA ASP A 67 17.91 -4.36 4.01
C ASP A 67 19.02 -5.18 4.70
N ASP A 68 18.77 -6.47 4.89
CA ASP A 68 19.69 -7.39 5.57
C ASP A 68 21.05 -7.51 4.87
N ARG A 69 21.07 -7.45 3.56
CA ARG A 69 22.26 -7.60 2.73
C ARG A 69 22.97 -6.27 2.50
N ASN A 70 22.21 -5.17 2.50
CA ASN A 70 22.74 -3.82 2.34
C ASN A 70 22.16 -2.85 3.37
N LYS A 71 22.80 -2.77 4.54
CA LYS A 71 22.36 -1.93 5.67
C LYS A 71 22.28 -0.43 5.38
N ASN A 72 22.58 0.00 4.17
CA ASN A 72 22.42 1.38 3.72
C ASN A 72 21.15 1.60 2.88
N ILE A 73 20.36 0.57 2.63
CA ILE A 73 19.11 0.66 1.84
C ILE A 73 17.90 0.50 2.76
N VAL A 74 16.92 1.35 2.58
CA VAL A 74 15.62 1.27 3.25
C VAL A 74 14.80 0.17 2.61
N GLU A 75 14.52 -0.90 3.35
CA GLU A 75 13.67 -1.99 2.89
C GLU A 75 12.20 -1.70 3.15
N GLU A 76 11.86 -1.34 4.38
CA GLU A 76 10.48 -1.16 4.83
C GLU A 76 10.33 0.15 5.60
N ILE A 77 9.19 0.80 5.43
CA ILE A 77 8.77 2.00 6.17
C ILE A 77 7.41 1.70 6.78
N GLU A 78 7.27 1.87 8.09
CA GLU A 78 6.05 1.63 8.83
C GLU A 78 5.61 2.88 9.58
N VAL A 79 4.35 3.31 9.37
CA VAL A 79 3.71 4.44 10.06
C VAL A 79 2.50 3.92 10.82
N TYR A 80 2.43 4.21 12.11
CA TYR A 80 1.33 3.85 13.01
C TYR A 80 0.79 5.03 13.82
N GLY A 81 1.19 6.25 13.45
CA GLY A 81 0.73 7.49 14.08
C GLY A 81 1.29 8.72 13.39
N GLY A 82 0.95 9.88 13.91
CA GLY A 82 1.42 11.17 13.38
C GLY A 82 0.63 11.66 12.17
N THR A 83 1.25 12.57 11.40
CA THR A 83 0.59 13.33 10.32
C THR A 83 1.14 13.01 8.93
N LEU A 84 2.07 12.04 8.82
CA LEU A 84 2.63 11.65 7.53
C LEU A 84 1.54 11.07 6.62
N ALA A 85 1.54 11.51 5.37
CA ALA A 85 0.63 11.04 4.34
C ALA A 85 1.39 10.32 3.22
N THR A 86 0.72 9.40 2.54
CA THR A 86 1.18 8.88 1.26
C THR A 86 1.12 9.97 0.19
N PRO A 87 1.80 9.82 -0.96
CA PRO A 87 1.67 10.78 -2.08
C PRO A 87 0.22 10.96 -2.57
N ALA A 88 -0.63 9.94 -2.41
CA ALA A 88 -2.06 10.01 -2.71
C ALA A 88 -2.89 10.70 -1.61
N GLY A 89 -2.26 11.18 -0.52
CA GLY A 89 -2.91 11.90 0.56
C GLY A 89 -3.54 11.01 1.64
N VAL A 90 -3.28 9.71 1.64
CA VAL A 90 -3.81 8.79 2.64
C VAL A 90 -3.00 8.85 3.93
N ARG A 91 -3.69 8.93 5.07
CA ARG A 91 -3.11 9.05 6.43
C ARG A 91 -3.76 8.09 7.42
N ILE A 92 -3.03 7.83 8.49
CA ILE A 92 -3.57 7.17 9.69
C ILE A 92 -4.78 7.95 10.22
N GLY A 93 -5.82 7.25 10.63
CA GLY A 93 -7.04 7.81 11.20
C GLY A 93 -8.13 8.14 10.18
N GLN A 94 -7.86 8.04 8.89
CA GLN A 94 -8.88 8.21 7.86
C GLN A 94 -9.76 6.97 7.71
N ASP A 95 -10.96 7.19 7.19
CA ASP A 95 -11.89 6.12 6.85
C ASP A 95 -11.37 5.28 5.68
N LEU A 96 -11.63 3.99 5.73
CA LEU A 96 -11.27 2.99 4.71
C LEU A 96 -11.66 3.40 3.27
N THR A 97 -12.76 4.15 3.11
CA THR A 97 -13.25 4.55 1.78
C THR A 97 -12.23 5.36 0.97
N VAL A 98 -11.29 6.05 1.65
CA VAL A 98 -10.22 6.78 0.96
C VAL A 98 -9.28 5.88 0.17
N LEU A 99 -9.12 4.62 0.56
CA LEU A 99 -8.25 3.66 -0.15
C LEU A 99 -8.75 3.41 -1.55
N ASN A 100 -10.03 3.13 -1.70
CA ASN A 100 -10.62 2.88 -3.02
C ASN A 100 -10.56 4.12 -3.92
N GLN A 101 -10.71 5.31 -3.33
CA GLN A 101 -10.62 6.58 -4.07
C GLN A 101 -9.20 6.89 -4.52
N SER A 102 -8.20 6.57 -3.69
CA SER A 102 -6.79 6.94 -3.90
C SER A 102 -5.96 5.87 -4.60
N TYR A 103 -6.24 4.59 -4.33
CA TYR A 103 -5.48 3.44 -4.82
C TYR A 103 -6.31 2.47 -5.66
N GLY A 104 -7.64 2.63 -5.72
CA GLY A 104 -8.54 1.72 -6.42
C GLY A 104 -8.77 0.40 -5.67
N THR A 105 -9.04 -0.67 -6.41
CA THR A 105 -9.24 -1.99 -5.84
C THR A 105 -7.90 -2.58 -5.40
N ALA A 106 -7.84 -3.09 -4.16
CA ALA A 106 -6.63 -3.72 -3.64
C ALA A 106 -6.31 -5.02 -4.41
N ASP A 107 -5.02 -5.29 -4.62
CA ASP A 107 -4.55 -6.54 -5.23
C ASP A 107 -4.80 -7.74 -4.32
N LYS A 108 -4.71 -7.52 -3.00
CA LYS A 108 -4.99 -8.51 -1.98
C LYS A 108 -5.68 -7.88 -0.78
N VAL A 109 -6.64 -8.59 -0.20
CA VAL A 109 -7.30 -8.23 1.05
C VAL A 109 -7.29 -9.46 1.96
N ASP A 110 -6.66 -9.32 3.12
CA ASP A 110 -6.71 -10.30 4.20
C ASP A 110 -7.61 -9.75 5.30
N GLU A 111 -8.70 -10.46 5.59
CA GLU A 111 -9.66 -10.07 6.63
C GLU A 111 -9.56 -11.00 7.84
N ASP A 112 -9.48 -10.42 9.02
CA ASP A 112 -9.61 -11.08 10.29
C ASP A 112 -10.75 -10.41 11.07
N TRP A 113 -11.13 -10.96 12.22
CA TRP A 113 -12.29 -10.59 13.02
C TRP A 113 -12.68 -9.08 13.04
N ASP A 114 -11.74 -8.18 13.36
CA ASP A 114 -11.98 -6.74 13.48
C ASP A 114 -10.93 -5.90 12.69
N GLU A 115 -10.02 -6.57 12.00
CA GLU A 115 -8.97 -5.96 11.21
C GLU A 115 -9.03 -6.47 9.77
N ALA A 116 -8.59 -5.64 8.83
CA ALA A 116 -8.32 -6.03 7.46
C ALA A 116 -7.00 -5.41 6.99
N GLU A 117 -6.29 -6.12 6.13
CA GLU A 117 -5.08 -5.62 5.49
C GLU A 117 -5.30 -5.55 4.00
N TYR A 118 -5.09 -4.38 3.43
CA TYR A 118 -5.24 -4.07 2.01
C TYR A 118 -3.86 -3.89 1.40
N GLU A 119 -3.49 -4.76 0.46
CA GLU A 119 -2.20 -4.70 -0.23
C GLU A 119 -2.36 -4.20 -1.66
N TYR A 120 -1.47 -3.30 -2.06
CA TYR A 120 -1.35 -2.77 -3.42
C TYR A 120 0.08 -2.92 -3.89
N TYR A 121 0.27 -3.54 -5.06
CA TYR A 121 1.57 -3.73 -5.67
C TYR A 121 1.83 -2.67 -6.73
N SER A 122 3.09 -2.25 -6.88
CA SER A 122 3.48 -1.45 -8.03
C SER A 122 3.37 -2.26 -9.33
N HIS A 123 3.14 -1.58 -10.45
CA HIS A 123 2.98 -2.24 -11.75
C HIS A 123 4.22 -3.04 -12.19
N ASP A 124 5.39 -2.72 -11.66
CA ASP A 124 6.65 -3.42 -11.88
C ASP A 124 6.96 -4.46 -10.78
N TYR A 125 6.07 -4.62 -9.81
CA TYR A 125 6.20 -5.48 -8.64
C TYR A 125 7.45 -5.22 -7.77
N SER A 126 8.14 -4.10 -7.95
CA SER A 126 9.31 -3.75 -7.15
C SER A 126 8.98 -3.28 -5.74
N LYS A 127 7.75 -2.82 -5.54
CA LYS A 127 7.29 -2.26 -4.26
C LYS A 127 5.85 -2.66 -3.96
N LYS A 128 5.50 -2.64 -2.69
CA LYS A 128 4.10 -2.74 -2.23
C LYS A 128 3.81 -1.75 -1.12
N ILE A 129 2.54 -1.37 -1.01
CA ILE A 129 2.00 -0.63 0.12
C ILE A 129 0.86 -1.42 0.75
N GLU A 130 0.87 -1.50 2.06
CA GLU A 130 -0.11 -2.19 2.88
C GLU A 130 -0.79 -1.18 3.82
N PHE A 131 -2.10 -1.28 3.91
CA PHE A 131 -2.91 -0.49 4.84
C PHE A 131 -3.62 -1.44 5.81
N LYS A 132 -3.31 -1.33 7.09
CA LYS A 132 -4.08 -2.02 8.11
C LYS A 132 -5.28 -1.16 8.52
N VAL A 133 -6.45 -1.75 8.51
CA VAL A 133 -7.72 -1.10 8.83
C VAL A 133 -8.36 -1.85 10.00
N LYS A 134 -8.74 -1.11 11.03
CA LYS A 134 -9.46 -1.64 12.18
C LYS A 134 -10.74 -0.84 12.39
N ASN A 135 -11.88 -1.53 12.51
CA ASN A 135 -13.19 -0.90 12.64
C ASN A 135 -13.44 0.21 11.57
N GLY A 136 -13.02 -0.05 10.33
CA GLY A 136 -13.19 0.89 9.21
C GLY A 136 -12.22 2.07 9.19
N VAL A 137 -11.23 2.13 10.08
CA VAL A 137 -10.26 3.21 10.20
C VAL A 137 -8.84 2.70 9.92
N ILE A 138 -8.08 3.45 9.13
CA ILE A 138 -6.68 3.14 8.82
C ILE A 138 -5.83 3.34 10.08
N THR A 139 -5.17 2.27 10.54
CA THR A 139 -4.36 2.25 11.76
C THR A 139 -2.86 2.09 11.51
N LYS A 140 -2.47 1.61 10.32
CA LYS A 140 -1.07 1.42 9.94
C LYS A 140 -0.92 1.57 8.44
N ILE A 141 0.19 2.15 8.03
CA ILE A 141 0.64 2.19 6.64
C ILE A 141 2.04 1.60 6.58
N LYS A 142 2.26 0.66 5.69
CA LYS A 142 3.55 0.01 5.49
C LYS A 142 3.92 0.05 4.01
N CYS A 143 5.09 0.58 3.70
CA CYS A 143 5.67 0.54 2.37
C CYS A 143 6.88 -0.38 2.37
N LYS A 144 6.98 -1.27 1.41
CA LYS A 144 8.06 -2.24 1.34
C LYS A 144 8.63 -2.34 -0.08
N TYR A 145 9.96 -2.42 -0.15
CA TYR A 145 10.67 -2.86 -1.35
C TYR A 145 10.53 -4.38 -1.47
N GLN A 146 10.41 -4.88 -2.69
CA GLN A 146 10.34 -6.31 -2.98
C GLN A 146 11.56 -6.72 -3.80
N ASP A 147 12.26 -7.76 -3.33
CA ASP A 147 13.38 -8.39 -4.04
C ASP A 147 12.93 -9.32 -5.17
#